data_f02ad17f958f7c041bbd9d5179559645
#
_entry.id   f02ad17f958f7c041bbd9d5179559645
#
_cell.length_a   1.000
_cell.length_b   1.000
_cell.length_c   1.000
_cell.angle_alpha   90.00
_cell.angle_beta   90.00
_cell.angle_gamma   90.00
#
_symmetry.space_group_name_H-M   'P 1'
#
loop_
_entity.id
_entity.type
_entity.pdbx_description
1 polymer ?
#
loop_
_entity_poly.entity_id
_entity_poly.type
_entity_poly.pdbx_seq_one_letter_code
_entity_poly.pdbx_strand_id
1 'polypeptide(L)'
;GRTQDAARLSPREAMRLGMALLPADRREASGVGAATVRENVSLPVLDRFFVSGFLRRSRERSEVQRLLQAFQVRPPEPELLLSSLSGGNQQKALLAKWFQTRPDILLLHEPTHGVDIGSRRTIFRLIEEAAAAGTAVVLFSAEYADLANLCSRVLVMRHGRKVAELSGSGLSEERILALSMMNEQASPGGRIGIGHGEPATEMTP
;
A
#
# COMPACT_ATOMS: atom_id res chain seq x y z
N GLY A 1 5.95 -4.20 -20.38
CA GLY A 1 4.87 -3.92 -19.46
C GLY A 1 3.69 -3.28 -20.19
N ARG A 2 2.47 -3.54 -19.75
CA ARG A 2 1.27 -2.87 -20.29
C ARG A 2 0.98 -1.66 -19.45
N THR A 3 0.82 -0.50 -20.07
CA THR A 3 0.31 0.70 -19.40
C THR A 3 -1.21 0.60 -19.31
N GLN A 4 -1.75 0.80 -18.11
CA GLN A 4 -3.18 0.80 -17.84
C GLN A 4 -3.58 2.18 -17.29
N ASP A 5 -4.77 2.63 -17.66
CA ASP A 5 -5.37 3.84 -17.07
C ASP A 5 -5.97 3.48 -15.71
N ALA A 6 -5.29 3.87 -14.64
CA ALA A 6 -5.70 3.55 -13.27
C ALA A 6 -7.11 4.06 -12.93
N ALA A 7 -7.56 5.16 -13.54
CA ALA A 7 -8.89 5.73 -13.29
C ALA A 7 -10.03 4.85 -13.81
N ARG A 8 -9.73 3.90 -14.70
CA ARG A 8 -10.71 2.98 -15.30
C ARG A 8 -10.69 1.58 -14.72
N LEU A 9 -9.75 1.28 -13.83
CA LEU A 9 -9.63 -0.05 -13.23
C LEU A 9 -10.69 -0.24 -12.14
N SER A 10 -11.50 -1.27 -12.27
CA SER A 10 -12.30 -1.76 -11.15
C SER A 10 -11.39 -2.50 -10.14
N PRO A 11 -11.76 -2.58 -8.83
CA PRO A 11 -10.99 -3.33 -7.84
C PRO A 11 -10.73 -4.78 -8.25
N ARG A 12 -11.70 -5.42 -8.89
CA ARG A 12 -11.58 -6.81 -9.37
C ARG A 12 -10.55 -6.96 -10.49
N GLU A 13 -10.52 -6.01 -11.40
CA GLU A 13 -9.52 -5.98 -12.48
C GLU A 13 -8.12 -5.69 -11.92
N ALA A 14 -7.98 -4.74 -10.99
CA ALA A 14 -6.72 -4.48 -10.32
C ALA A 14 -6.17 -5.74 -9.62
N MET A 15 -7.01 -6.48 -8.89
CA MET A 15 -6.62 -7.76 -8.30
C MET A 15 -6.16 -8.80 -9.33
N ARG A 16 -6.84 -8.90 -10.49
CA ARG A 16 -6.44 -9.82 -11.57
C ARG A 16 -5.10 -9.43 -12.22
N LEU A 17 -4.76 -8.14 -12.15
CA LEU A 17 -3.46 -7.61 -12.60
C LEU A 17 -2.37 -7.72 -11.53
N GLY A 18 -2.60 -8.49 -10.47
CA GLY A 18 -1.63 -8.69 -9.39
C GLY A 18 -1.50 -7.50 -8.44
N MET A 19 -2.48 -6.61 -8.36
CA MET A 19 -2.46 -5.48 -7.44
C MET A 19 -3.21 -5.80 -6.15
N ALA A 20 -2.66 -5.39 -5.01
CA ALA A 20 -3.31 -5.43 -3.72
C ALA A 20 -3.25 -4.06 -3.05
N LEU A 21 -4.32 -3.68 -2.33
CA LEU A 21 -4.40 -2.42 -1.61
C LEU A 21 -4.78 -2.67 -0.15
N LEU A 22 -3.99 -2.13 0.76
CA LEU A 22 -4.35 -1.96 2.16
C LEU A 22 -4.68 -0.48 2.39
N PRO A 23 -5.97 -0.10 2.49
CA PRO A 23 -6.36 1.28 2.76
C PRO A 23 -6.12 1.68 4.22
N ALA A 24 -6.01 2.99 4.49
CA ALA A 24 -5.78 3.53 5.84
C ALA A 24 -6.91 3.18 6.81
N ASP A 25 -8.15 3.21 6.32
CA ASP A 25 -9.31 2.85 7.12
C ASP A 25 -9.44 1.32 7.26
N ARG A 26 -9.03 0.83 8.43
CA ARG A 26 -9.10 -0.59 8.77
C ARG A 26 -10.52 -1.08 9.02
N ARG A 27 -11.38 -0.20 9.56
CA ARG A 27 -12.69 -0.61 10.06
C ARG A 27 -13.72 -0.67 8.95
N GLU A 28 -13.68 0.28 8.04
CA GLU A 28 -14.68 0.40 6.98
C GLU A 28 -14.22 -0.17 5.64
N ALA A 29 -12.93 -0.02 5.30
CA ALA A 29 -12.43 -0.34 3.95
C ALA A 29 -11.52 -1.56 3.87
N SER A 30 -10.95 -2.05 4.99
CA SER A 30 -9.93 -3.13 4.94
C SER A 30 -10.46 -4.48 5.39
N GLY A 31 -11.35 -4.51 6.38
CA GLY A 31 -11.85 -5.75 6.97
C GLY A 31 -13.28 -5.63 7.47
N VAL A 32 -13.92 -6.77 7.62
CA VAL A 32 -15.28 -6.90 8.18
C VAL A 32 -15.14 -7.26 9.66
N GLY A 33 -15.31 -6.29 10.56
CA GLY A 33 -15.11 -6.46 12.00
C GLY A 33 -15.99 -7.56 12.63
N ALA A 34 -17.22 -7.72 12.12
CA ALA A 34 -18.18 -8.75 12.57
C ALA A 34 -17.90 -10.15 12.01
N ALA A 35 -16.98 -10.29 11.04
CA ALA A 35 -16.54 -11.57 10.52
C ALA A 35 -15.30 -12.07 11.28
N THR A 36 -15.05 -13.37 11.24
CA THR A 36 -13.87 -13.97 11.85
C THR A 36 -12.60 -13.54 11.14
N VAL A 37 -11.47 -13.66 11.84
CA VAL A 37 -10.14 -13.44 11.24
C VAL A 37 -9.94 -14.38 10.05
N ARG A 38 -10.38 -15.64 10.15
CA ARG A 38 -10.32 -16.62 9.06
C ARG A 38 -11.06 -16.11 7.82
N GLU A 39 -12.29 -15.69 7.96
CA GLU A 39 -13.11 -15.17 6.85
C GLU A 39 -12.48 -13.93 6.22
N ASN A 40 -11.99 -13.01 7.03
CA ASN A 40 -11.30 -11.82 6.52
C ASN A 40 -10.04 -12.17 5.74
N VAL A 41 -9.20 -13.04 6.29
CA VAL A 41 -7.91 -13.38 5.69
C VAL A 41 -8.09 -14.21 4.43
N SER A 42 -8.94 -15.23 4.44
CA SER A 42 -9.12 -16.14 3.30
C SER A 42 -9.89 -15.52 2.11
N LEU A 43 -10.68 -14.47 2.35
CA LEU A 43 -11.61 -13.90 1.37
C LEU A 43 -11.02 -13.69 -0.06
N PRO A 44 -9.86 -13.09 -0.26
CA PRO A 44 -9.32 -12.85 -1.61
C PRO A 44 -8.85 -14.11 -2.33
N VAL A 45 -8.73 -15.22 -1.62
CA VAL A 45 -8.23 -16.50 -2.14
C VAL A 45 -9.18 -17.66 -1.82
N LEU A 46 -10.43 -17.36 -1.50
CA LEU A 46 -11.41 -18.33 -1.02
C LEU A 46 -11.59 -19.51 -1.99
N ASP A 47 -11.49 -19.25 -3.29
CA ASP A 47 -11.59 -20.26 -4.34
C ASP A 47 -10.57 -21.41 -4.18
N ARG A 48 -9.42 -21.16 -3.55
CA ARG A 48 -8.37 -22.18 -3.30
C ARG A 48 -8.84 -23.27 -2.31
N PHE A 49 -9.88 -22.97 -1.54
CA PHE A 49 -10.41 -23.86 -0.50
C PHE A 49 -11.66 -24.63 -0.95
N PHE A 50 -12.16 -24.35 -2.17
CA PHE A 50 -13.25 -25.15 -2.75
C PHE A 50 -12.69 -26.40 -3.43
N VAL A 51 -13.29 -27.55 -3.14
CA VAL A 51 -13.04 -28.82 -3.81
C VAL A 51 -14.38 -29.46 -4.14
N SER A 52 -14.63 -29.72 -5.42
CA SER A 52 -15.89 -30.29 -5.92
C SER A 52 -17.14 -29.55 -5.41
N GLY A 53 -17.10 -28.21 -5.34
CA GLY A 53 -18.20 -27.36 -4.88
C GLY A 53 -18.32 -27.20 -3.37
N PHE A 54 -17.49 -27.86 -2.58
CA PHE A 54 -17.53 -27.79 -1.11
C PHE A 54 -16.33 -27.04 -0.54
N LEU A 55 -16.60 -26.11 0.38
CA LEU A 55 -15.56 -25.39 1.11
C LEU A 55 -14.87 -26.28 2.14
N ARG A 56 -13.57 -26.48 2.02
CA ARG A 56 -12.73 -27.27 2.93
C ARG A 56 -12.30 -26.42 4.14
N ARG A 57 -13.22 -26.18 5.07
CA ARG A 57 -13.02 -25.31 6.23
C ARG A 57 -11.79 -25.69 7.10
N SER A 58 -11.50 -26.98 7.25
CA SER A 58 -10.33 -27.43 8.02
C SER A 58 -9.02 -26.99 7.36
N ARG A 59 -8.93 -27.10 6.02
CA ARG A 59 -7.76 -26.64 5.25
C ARG A 59 -7.62 -25.12 5.29
N GLU A 60 -8.72 -24.40 5.11
CA GLU A 60 -8.79 -22.93 5.22
C GLU A 60 -8.28 -22.48 6.60
N ARG A 61 -8.84 -23.06 7.68
CA ARG A 61 -8.45 -22.74 9.06
C ARG A 61 -6.96 -23.00 9.31
N SER A 62 -6.43 -24.14 8.90
CA SER A 62 -5.01 -24.48 9.09
C SER A 62 -4.08 -23.53 8.32
N GLU A 63 -4.48 -23.12 7.10
CA GLU A 63 -3.71 -22.17 6.30
C GLU A 63 -3.69 -20.79 6.95
N VAL A 64 -4.87 -20.30 7.36
CA VAL A 64 -4.98 -19.00 8.05
C VAL A 64 -4.21 -19.04 9.37
N GLN A 65 -4.32 -20.12 10.16
CA GLN A 65 -3.54 -20.29 11.40
C GLN A 65 -2.03 -20.10 11.16
N ARG A 66 -1.48 -20.73 10.11
CA ARG A 66 -0.06 -20.57 9.74
C ARG A 66 0.29 -19.14 9.36
N LEU A 67 -0.60 -18.47 8.60
CA LEU A 67 -0.42 -17.06 8.24
C LEU A 67 -0.42 -16.16 9.47
N LEU A 68 -1.37 -16.35 10.39
CA LEU A 68 -1.43 -15.55 11.63
C LEU A 68 -0.17 -15.69 12.47
N GLN A 69 0.41 -16.90 12.53
CA GLN A 69 1.68 -17.15 13.22
C GLN A 69 2.84 -16.45 12.51
N ALA A 70 2.95 -16.61 11.17
CA ALA A 70 4.01 -15.97 10.37
C ALA A 70 3.97 -14.43 10.47
N PHE A 71 2.79 -13.83 10.52
CA PHE A 71 2.58 -12.40 10.69
C PHE A 71 2.54 -11.95 12.16
N GLN A 72 2.84 -12.86 13.09
CA GLN A 72 2.88 -12.59 14.54
C GLN A 72 1.60 -11.92 15.06
N VAL A 73 0.44 -12.33 14.55
CA VAL A 73 -0.87 -11.93 15.08
C VAL A 73 -1.07 -12.59 16.45
N ARG A 74 -1.55 -11.84 17.43
CA ARG A 74 -1.77 -12.36 18.80
C ARG A 74 -3.13 -11.96 19.32
N PRO A 75 -3.95 -12.92 19.79
CA PRO A 75 -3.73 -14.37 19.69
C PRO A 75 -3.87 -14.85 18.23
N PRO A 76 -3.16 -15.92 17.80
CA PRO A 76 -3.23 -16.44 16.45
C PRO A 76 -4.44 -17.36 16.25
N GLU A 77 -5.63 -16.87 16.57
CA GLU A 77 -6.89 -17.63 16.62
C GLU A 77 -7.79 -17.28 15.43
N PRO A 78 -7.92 -18.17 14.41
CA PRO A 78 -8.68 -17.87 13.20
C PRO A 78 -10.17 -17.58 13.41
N GLU A 79 -10.76 -18.17 14.46
CA GLU A 79 -12.22 -18.06 14.70
C GLU A 79 -12.62 -16.86 15.56
N LEU A 80 -11.67 -16.07 16.06
CA LEU A 80 -11.99 -14.80 16.72
C LEU A 80 -12.56 -13.80 15.70
N LEU A 81 -13.43 -12.93 16.18
CA LEU A 81 -13.87 -11.79 15.39
C LEU A 81 -12.69 -10.84 15.12
N LEU A 82 -12.60 -10.29 13.92
CA LEU A 82 -11.55 -9.31 13.61
C LEU A 82 -11.60 -8.12 14.56
N SER A 83 -12.79 -7.66 14.92
CA SER A 83 -12.99 -6.53 15.86
C SER A 83 -12.49 -6.80 17.29
N SER A 84 -12.33 -8.06 17.69
CA SER A 84 -11.81 -8.41 19.03
C SER A 84 -10.30 -8.30 19.15
N LEU A 85 -9.58 -8.20 18.04
CA LEU A 85 -8.14 -8.02 18.03
C LEU A 85 -7.77 -6.55 18.30
N SER A 86 -6.60 -6.33 18.93
CA SER A 86 -6.02 -4.99 19.01
C SER A 86 -5.71 -4.43 17.62
N GLY A 87 -5.66 -3.10 17.49
CA GLY A 87 -5.43 -2.43 16.20
C GLY A 87 -4.20 -2.92 15.46
N GLY A 88 -3.08 -3.14 16.16
CA GLY A 88 -1.86 -3.69 15.55
C GLY A 88 -2.03 -5.14 15.08
N ASN A 89 -2.81 -5.97 15.78
CA ASN A 89 -3.08 -7.34 15.36
C ASN A 89 -4.09 -7.39 14.21
N GLN A 90 -5.10 -6.50 14.18
CA GLN A 90 -5.96 -6.33 13.01
C GLN A 90 -5.13 -5.98 11.77
N GLN A 91 -4.20 -5.02 11.88
CA GLN A 91 -3.35 -4.59 10.78
C GLN A 91 -2.47 -5.74 10.25
N LYS A 92 -1.87 -6.52 11.13
CA LYS A 92 -1.07 -7.70 10.75
C LYS A 92 -1.93 -8.77 10.07
N ALA A 93 -3.15 -9.02 10.54
CA ALA A 93 -4.08 -9.95 9.90
C ALA A 93 -4.50 -9.48 8.50
N LEU A 94 -4.76 -8.17 8.33
CA LEU A 94 -5.11 -7.57 7.05
C LEU A 94 -3.92 -7.51 6.08
N LEU A 95 -2.69 -7.36 6.57
CA LEU A 95 -1.49 -7.56 5.75
C LEU A 95 -1.39 -9.02 5.30
N ALA A 96 -1.57 -9.99 6.20
CA ALA A 96 -1.58 -11.41 5.86
C ALA A 96 -2.61 -11.75 4.78
N LYS A 97 -3.81 -11.13 4.84
CA LYS A 97 -4.86 -11.22 3.81
C LYS A 97 -4.32 -10.92 2.41
N TRP A 98 -3.55 -9.86 2.25
CA TRP A 98 -3.06 -9.43 0.94
C TRP A 98 -1.76 -10.10 0.53
N PHE A 99 -0.83 -10.33 1.44
CA PHE A 99 0.45 -11.00 1.15
C PHE A 99 0.28 -12.42 0.62
N GLN A 100 -0.73 -13.17 1.10
CA GLN A 100 -1.00 -14.52 0.60
C GLN A 100 -1.44 -14.54 -0.87
N THR A 101 -1.90 -13.42 -1.43
CA THR A 101 -2.23 -13.32 -2.85
C THR A 101 -0.98 -13.26 -3.72
N ARG A 102 0.20 -13.01 -3.12
CA ARG A 102 1.49 -12.79 -3.80
C ARG A 102 1.36 -11.71 -4.87
N PRO A 103 1.02 -10.48 -4.48
CA PRO A 103 0.80 -9.43 -5.45
C PRO A 103 2.10 -8.99 -6.14
N ASP A 104 2.00 -8.62 -7.42
CA ASP A 104 3.10 -7.97 -8.13
C ASP A 104 3.28 -6.52 -7.65
N ILE A 105 2.17 -5.86 -7.26
CA ILE A 105 2.14 -4.48 -6.76
C ILE A 105 1.33 -4.44 -5.47
N LEU A 106 1.94 -3.94 -4.40
CA LEU A 106 1.32 -3.76 -3.09
C LEU A 106 1.24 -2.28 -2.75
N LEU A 107 0.00 -1.77 -2.66
CA LEU A 107 -0.30 -0.39 -2.27
C LEU A 107 -0.64 -0.38 -0.78
N LEU A 108 0.11 0.36 0.02
CA LEU A 108 -0.07 0.48 1.47
C LEU A 108 -0.36 1.93 1.84
N HIS A 109 -1.53 2.18 2.42
CA HIS A 109 -1.91 3.50 2.88
C HIS A 109 -1.97 3.52 4.40
N GLU A 110 -1.04 4.25 5.03
CA GLU A 110 -0.89 4.37 6.48
C GLU A 110 -0.80 3.01 7.19
N PRO A 111 0.08 2.08 6.77
CA PRO A 111 0.07 0.71 7.30
C PRO A 111 0.46 0.61 8.77
N THR A 112 1.06 1.65 9.33
CA THR A 112 1.53 1.71 10.72
C THR A 112 0.72 2.66 11.60
N HIS A 113 -0.28 3.34 11.03
CA HIS A 113 -1.09 4.29 11.80
C HIS A 113 -1.86 3.62 12.94
N GLY A 114 -1.69 4.16 14.15
CA GLY A 114 -2.38 3.67 15.35
C GLY A 114 -2.00 2.24 15.78
N VAL A 115 -0.78 1.79 15.47
CA VAL A 115 -0.22 0.54 15.98
C VAL A 115 0.92 0.81 16.96
N ASP A 116 1.15 -0.13 17.88
CA ASP A 116 2.26 -0.06 18.84
C ASP A 116 3.63 -0.26 18.16
N ILE A 117 4.70 0.15 18.85
CA ILE A 117 6.09 0.10 18.35
C ILE A 117 6.50 -1.33 17.93
N GLY A 118 6.09 -2.34 18.70
CA GLY A 118 6.44 -3.73 18.40
C GLY A 118 5.75 -4.23 17.13
N SER A 119 4.48 -3.92 16.96
CA SER A 119 3.73 -4.22 15.74
C SER A 119 4.28 -3.47 14.54
N ARG A 120 4.68 -2.18 14.70
CA ARG A 120 5.29 -1.36 13.64
C ARG A 120 6.56 -2.02 13.07
N ARG A 121 7.48 -2.47 13.94
CA ARG A 121 8.69 -3.19 13.51
C ARG A 121 8.38 -4.47 12.75
N THR A 122 7.39 -5.23 13.20
CA THR A 122 6.94 -6.44 12.51
C THR A 122 6.41 -6.12 11.11
N ILE A 123 5.59 -5.06 10.98
CA ILE A 123 5.03 -4.61 9.71
C ILE A 123 6.15 -4.20 8.75
N PHE A 124 7.15 -3.44 9.22
CA PHE A 124 8.30 -3.02 8.40
C PHE A 124 9.04 -4.21 7.84
N ARG A 125 9.40 -5.17 8.68
CA ARG A 125 10.08 -6.40 8.25
C ARG A 125 9.29 -7.15 7.18
N LEU A 126 7.97 -7.27 7.34
CA LEU A 126 7.11 -7.92 6.36
C LEU A 126 7.07 -7.19 5.02
N ILE A 127 7.08 -5.86 5.03
CA ILE A 127 7.13 -5.02 3.82
C ILE A 127 8.48 -5.21 3.12
N GLU A 128 9.59 -5.19 3.86
CA GLU A 128 10.94 -5.41 3.33
C GLU A 128 11.09 -6.81 2.72
N GLU A 129 10.57 -7.84 3.39
CA GLU A 129 10.55 -9.22 2.90
C GLU A 129 9.77 -9.34 1.58
N ALA A 130 8.61 -8.68 1.46
CA ALA A 130 7.84 -8.68 0.22
C ALA A 130 8.59 -7.97 -0.92
N ALA A 131 9.20 -6.82 -0.64
CA ALA A 131 9.98 -6.09 -1.62
C ALA A 131 11.21 -6.90 -2.07
N ALA A 132 11.92 -7.56 -1.15
CA ALA A 132 13.02 -8.46 -1.45
C ALA A 132 12.60 -9.68 -2.29
N ALA A 133 11.36 -10.15 -2.13
CA ALA A 133 10.76 -11.21 -2.94
C ALA A 133 10.28 -10.75 -4.33
N GLY A 134 10.44 -9.46 -4.68
CA GLY A 134 10.14 -8.90 -5.99
C GLY A 134 8.79 -8.17 -6.10
N THR A 135 8.03 -8.04 -5.01
CA THR A 135 6.81 -7.21 -5.01
C THR A 135 7.17 -5.73 -5.10
N ALA A 136 6.59 -5.00 -6.05
CA ALA A 136 6.70 -3.53 -6.09
C ALA A 136 5.81 -2.92 -5.00
N VAL A 137 6.41 -2.26 -4.01
CA VAL A 137 5.66 -1.66 -2.89
C VAL A 137 5.56 -0.15 -3.08
N VAL A 138 4.34 0.37 -2.98
CA VAL A 138 4.05 1.81 -2.93
C VAL A 138 3.45 2.12 -1.55
N LEU A 139 4.18 2.91 -0.78
CA LEU A 139 3.81 3.30 0.58
C LEU A 139 3.34 4.75 0.61
N PHE A 140 2.14 4.98 1.12
CA PHE A 140 1.61 6.30 1.44
C PHE A 140 1.60 6.46 2.95
N SER A 141 2.33 7.43 3.48
CA SER A 141 2.34 7.71 4.91
C SER A 141 2.59 9.19 5.20
N ALA A 142 1.98 9.68 6.28
CA ALA A 142 2.28 10.96 6.88
C ALA A 142 3.44 10.87 7.90
N GLU A 143 3.85 9.66 8.27
CA GLU A 143 4.99 9.39 9.14
C GLU A 143 6.29 9.43 8.31
N TYR A 144 6.93 10.60 8.23
CA TYR A 144 8.11 10.81 7.37
C TYR A 144 9.29 9.92 7.75
N ALA A 145 9.44 9.59 9.03
CA ALA A 145 10.44 8.63 9.50
C ALA A 145 10.26 7.25 8.86
N ASP A 146 8.99 6.78 8.67
CA ASP A 146 8.71 5.50 8.00
C ASP A 146 9.14 5.52 6.55
N LEU A 147 8.84 6.63 5.85
CA LEU A 147 9.23 6.80 4.45
C LEU A 147 10.74 6.83 4.29
N ALA A 148 11.45 7.57 5.17
CA ALA A 148 12.90 7.66 5.13
C ALA A 148 13.59 6.31 5.41
N ASN A 149 13.00 5.47 6.28
CA ASN A 149 13.60 4.20 6.69
C ASN A 149 13.29 3.04 5.73
N LEU A 150 12.08 3.03 5.10
CA LEU A 150 11.61 1.89 4.31
C LEU A 150 11.76 2.09 2.80
N CYS A 151 11.70 3.33 2.32
CA CYS A 151 11.62 3.59 0.90
C CYS A 151 12.99 3.83 0.28
N SER A 152 13.24 3.27 -0.90
CA SER A 152 14.41 3.61 -1.72
C SER A 152 14.24 4.96 -2.43
N ARG A 153 12.98 5.42 -2.58
CA ARG A 153 12.61 6.64 -3.26
C ARG A 153 11.30 7.19 -2.67
N VAL A 154 11.24 8.49 -2.44
CA VAL A 154 10.06 9.19 -1.94
C VAL A 154 9.64 10.30 -2.90
N LEU A 155 8.37 10.30 -3.26
CA LEU A 155 7.72 11.38 -4.01
C LEU A 155 6.95 12.25 -3.02
N VAL A 156 7.32 13.53 -2.93
CA VAL A 156 6.57 14.50 -2.14
C VAL A 156 5.43 15.07 -3.00
N MET A 157 4.21 14.85 -2.54
CA MET A 157 3.00 15.30 -3.24
C MET A 157 2.34 16.45 -2.49
N ARG A 158 1.85 17.46 -3.22
CA ARG A 158 1.11 18.57 -2.67
C ARG A 158 0.03 19.05 -3.65
N HIS A 159 -1.19 19.25 -3.17
CA HIS A 159 -2.34 19.65 -4.00
C HIS A 159 -2.49 18.79 -5.28
N GLY A 160 -2.29 17.47 -5.16
CA GLY A 160 -2.39 16.54 -6.28
C GLY A 160 -1.21 16.56 -7.28
N ARG A 161 -0.14 17.32 -6.99
CA ARG A 161 1.05 17.43 -7.86
C ARG A 161 2.31 16.95 -7.16
N LYS A 162 3.20 16.32 -7.90
CA LYS A 162 4.56 16.00 -7.43
C LYS A 162 5.36 17.29 -7.32
N VAL A 163 5.84 17.63 -6.13
CA VAL A 163 6.68 18.82 -5.87
C VAL A 163 8.16 18.46 -5.74
N ALA A 164 8.48 17.25 -5.32
CA ALA A 164 9.86 16.79 -5.20
C ALA A 164 9.96 15.27 -5.32
N GLU A 165 11.19 14.82 -5.56
CA GLU A 165 11.58 13.41 -5.53
C GLU A 165 12.91 13.28 -4.78
N LEU A 166 12.97 12.37 -3.81
CA LEU A 166 14.14 12.10 -3.00
C LEU A 166 14.56 10.64 -3.14
N SER A 167 15.86 10.37 -3.20
CA SER A 167 16.42 9.01 -3.24
C SER A 167 17.85 9.00 -2.73
N GLY A 168 18.37 7.81 -2.38
CA GLY A 168 19.74 7.60 -1.93
C GLY A 168 20.12 8.48 -0.74
N SER A 169 21.31 9.06 -0.74
CA SER A 169 21.81 9.93 0.34
C SER A 169 21.01 11.22 0.56
N GLY A 170 20.13 11.56 -0.37
CA GLY A 170 19.23 12.70 -0.25
C GLY A 170 17.95 12.41 0.51
N LEU A 171 17.69 11.17 0.86
CA LEU A 171 16.47 10.75 1.53
C LEU A 171 16.64 10.78 3.05
N SER A 172 16.02 11.76 3.70
CA SER A 172 15.96 11.86 5.17
C SER A 172 14.61 12.42 5.60
N GLU A 173 14.23 12.16 6.85
CA GLU A 173 12.99 12.66 7.45
C GLU A 173 12.92 14.19 7.37
N GLU A 174 14.00 14.89 7.75
CA GLU A 174 14.08 16.35 7.76
C GLU A 174 13.88 16.94 6.36
N ARG A 175 14.43 16.29 5.33
CA ARG A 175 14.25 16.76 3.94
C ARG A 175 12.85 16.53 3.42
N ILE A 176 12.23 15.39 3.75
CA ILE A 176 10.83 15.13 3.41
C ILE A 176 9.93 16.17 4.07
N LEU A 177 10.13 16.43 5.37
CA LEU A 177 9.39 17.43 6.12
C LEU A 177 9.56 18.83 5.51
N ALA A 178 10.79 19.26 5.28
CA ALA A 178 11.09 20.57 4.69
C ALA A 178 10.35 20.75 3.36
N LEU A 179 10.42 19.77 2.45
CA LEU A 179 9.79 19.84 1.14
C LEU A 179 8.26 19.76 1.20
N SER A 180 7.68 19.05 2.19
CA SER A 180 6.25 18.99 2.38
C SER A 180 5.66 20.32 2.87
N MET A 181 6.45 21.13 3.60
CA MET A 181 6.04 22.42 4.19
C MET A 181 6.40 23.64 3.35
N MET A 182 7.28 23.53 2.33
CA MET A 182 7.68 24.68 1.51
C MET A 182 6.48 25.27 0.78
N ASN A 183 6.21 26.57 1.01
CA ASN A 183 5.20 27.33 0.25
C ASN A 183 5.65 27.58 -1.18
N GLU A 184 4.69 27.70 -2.12
CA GLU A 184 4.92 27.93 -3.56
C GLU A 184 5.72 29.22 -3.89
N GLN A 185 5.92 30.10 -2.91
CA GLN A 185 6.60 31.40 -3.11
C GLN A 185 8.13 31.30 -3.18
N ALA A 186 8.73 30.11 -3.04
CA ALA A 186 10.18 29.90 -3.07
C ALA A 186 10.65 29.04 -4.26
N SER A 187 10.06 29.15 -5.43
CA SER A 187 10.69 28.62 -6.66
C SER A 187 11.56 29.71 -7.29
N PRO A 188 12.90 29.60 -7.25
CA PRO A 188 13.74 30.44 -8.08
C PRO A 188 13.55 30.00 -9.55
N GLY A 189 13.16 30.95 -10.38
CA GLY A 189 12.78 30.86 -11.77
C GLY A 189 13.53 29.84 -12.65
N GLY A 190 12.73 29.08 -13.38
CA GLY A 190 13.12 28.33 -14.55
C GLY A 190 11.96 28.30 -15.52
N ARG A 191 11.72 29.44 -16.22
CA ARG A 191 10.88 29.44 -17.42
C ARG A 191 11.60 28.64 -18.49
N ILE A 192 11.17 27.42 -18.76
CA ILE A 192 11.48 26.75 -20.01
C ILE A 192 10.51 27.35 -21.02
N GLY A 193 11.02 28.25 -21.88
CA GLY A 193 10.26 28.84 -22.98
C GLY A 193 9.88 27.76 -23.99
N ILE A 194 8.60 27.47 -24.08
CA ILE A 194 8.04 26.78 -25.22
C ILE A 194 7.81 27.87 -26.28
N GLY A 195 8.70 27.93 -27.27
CA GLY A 195 8.56 28.79 -28.43
C GLY A 195 7.31 28.40 -29.23
N HIS A 196 6.27 29.20 -29.17
CA HIS A 196 5.20 29.20 -30.18
C HIS A 196 5.72 29.92 -31.39
N GLY A 197 5.97 29.20 -32.49
CA GLY A 197 6.23 29.77 -33.80
C GLY A 197 4.96 30.52 -34.28
N GLU A 198 5.09 31.80 -34.51
CA GLU A 198 4.12 32.59 -35.23
C GLU A 198 4.05 32.17 -36.70
N PRO A 199 2.86 32.05 -37.32
CA PRO A 199 2.77 31.87 -38.76
C PRO A 199 3.00 33.21 -39.45
N ALA A 200 3.90 33.21 -40.41
CA ALA A 200 4.19 34.31 -41.28
C ALA A 200 2.93 34.78 -42.09
N THR A 201 2.58 36.06 -41.98
CA THR A 201 1.56 36.69 -42.80
C THR A 201 2.21 37.09 -44.12
N GLU A 202 1.85 36.39 -45.22
CA GLU A 202 2.12 36.85 -46.59
C GLU A 202 1.26 38.07 -46.88
N MET A 203 1.90 39.19 -47.12
CA MET A 203 1.34 40.29 -47.88
C MET A 203 1.82 40.19 -49.32
N THR A 204 0.90 40.11 -50.26
CA THR A 204 1.16 40.26 -51.70
C THR A 204 0.41 41.51 -52.18
N PRO A 205 0.95 42.19 -53.17
CA PRO A 205 0.62 43.58 -53.58
C PRO A 205 -0.73 43.76 -54.27
#